data_49699a60d56b49b44f34ee310facc260
#
_entry.id   49699a60d56b49b44f34ee310facc260
#
_cell.length_a   1.000
_cell.length_b   1.000
_cell.length_c   1.000
_cell.angle_alpha   90.00
_cell.angle_beta   90.00
_cell.angle_gamma   90.00
#
_symmetry.space_group_name_H-M   'P 1'
#
loop_
_entity.id
_entity.type
_entity.pdbx_description
1 polymer ?
#
loop_
_entity_poly.entity_id
_entity_poly.type
_entity_poly.pdbx_seq_one_letter_code
_entity_poly.pdbx_strand_id
1 'polypeptide(L)'
;MGFYDRHILPHVINFACGMKPIRYQRRKVVPQAEGRVLEIGIGSGLNLPFYDPAKVEKLWGLEPSDQIRRMAERNASGSPFPIEFIGLPGETIPLEAGSVDTVVTTYTLCTIPHAVTALREMRRVLKPGGQLLFSEHGRAPDASVARWQDRLDGLWGKIAGGCHLNRDIPALLRQGGFAVDRLETMYIPGPRPMSFTYWGAAVPD
;
A
#
# COMPACT_ATOMS: atom_id res chain seq x y z
N MET A 1 20.40 2.89 -10.35
CA MET A 1 19.15 2.42 -11.00
C MET A 1 19.44 2.17 -12.47
N GLY A 2 19.16 0.96 -12.95
CA GLY A 2 19.37 0.57 -14.34
C GLY A 2 18.30 1.14 -15.28
N PHE A 3 18.48 0.95 -16.60
CA PHE A 3 17.50 1.32 -17.61
C PHE A 3 16.14 0.64 -17.37
N TYR A 4 16.17 -0.65 -16.97
CA TYR A 4 14.98 -1.43 -16.62
C TYR A 4 14.17 -0.75 -15.49
N ASP A 5 14.82 -0.39 -14.38
CA ASP A 5 14.15 0.20 -13.22
C ASP A 5 13.51 1.55 -13.54
N ARG A 6 14.12 2.30 -14.44
CA ARG A 6 13.66 3.65 -14.80
C ARG A 6 12.55 3.63 -15.86
N HIS A 7 12.62 2.75 -16.86
CA HIS A 7 11.76 2.86 -18.04
C HIS A 7 10.77 1.72 -18.25
N ILE A 8 11.02 0.54 -17.69
CA ILE A 8 10.18 -0.65 -17.91
C ILE A 8 9.39 -1.01 -16.66
N LEU A 9 10.07 -1.13 -15.54
CA LEU A 9 9.49 -1.61 -14.28
C LEU A 9 8.25 -0.80 -13.82
N PRO A 10 8.21 0.55 -13.88
CA PRO A 10 7.02 1.32 -13.50
C PRO A 10 5.77 0.94 -14.29
N HIS A 11 5.92 0.67 -15.58
CA HIS A 11 4.81 0.27 -16.45
C HIS A 11 4.34 -1.16 -16.16
N VAL A 12 5.28 -2.07 -15.91
CA VAL A 12 4.99 -3.47 -15.53
C VAL A 12 4.25 -3.53 -14.20
N ILE A 13 4.74 -2.80 -13.19
CA ILE A 13 4.09 -2.73 -11.87
C ILE A 13 2.69 -2.11 -12.01
N ASN A 14 2.57 -1.00 -12.72
CA ASN A 14 1.28 -0.35 -12.94
C ASN A 14 0.27 -1.29 -13.60
N PHE A 15 0.69 -2.03 -14.64
CA PHE A 15 -0.16 -3.02 -15.30
C PHE A 15 -0.56 -4.15 -14.35
N ALA A 16 0.41 -4.75 -13.64
CA ALA A 16 0.16 -5.84 -12.71
C ALA A 16 -0.78 -5.42 -11.58
N CYS A 17 -0.51 -4.27 -10.93
CA CYS A 17 -1.34 -3.72 -9.87
C CYS A 17 -2.71 -3.21 -10.35
N GLY A 18 -2.88 -2.98 -11.65
CA GLY A 18 -4.14 -2.60 -12.27
C GLY A 18 -5.05 -3.77 -12.68
N MET A 19 -4.59 -5.04 -12.58
CA MET A 19 -5.37 -6.21 -12.96
C MET A 19 -6.66 -6.37 -12.14
N LYS A 20 -7.68 -6.99 -12.75
CA LYS A 20 -9.02 -7.19 -12.14
C LYS A 20 -8.98 -7.78 -10.72
N PRO A 21 -8.20 -8.85 -10.40
CA PRO A 21 -8.17 -9.40 -9.05
C PRO A 21 -7.71 -8.39 -7.99
N ILE A 22 -6.68 -7.59 -8.31
CA ILE A 22 -6.13 -6.57 -7.41
C ILE A 22 -7.09 -5.39 -7.27
N ARG A 23 -7.70 -4.95 -8.37
CA ARG A 23 -8.75 -3.91 -8.33
C ARG A 23 -9.93 -4.32 -7.45
N TYR A 24 -10.29 -5.60 -7.46
CA TYR A 24 -11.35 -6.12 -6.58
C TYR A 24 -10.98 -6.00 -5.10
N GLN A 25 -9.71 -6.25 -4.74
CA GLN A 25 -9.24 -6.08 -3.35
C GLN A 25 -9.30 -4.60 -2.92
N ARG A 26 -8.87 -3.68 -3.80
CA ARG A 26 -8.95 -2.22 -3.53
C ARG A 26 -10.37 -1.77 -3.19
N ARG A 27 -11.38 -2.29 -3.89
CA ARG A 27 -12.79 -1.99 -3.64
C ARG A 27 -13.30 -2.40 -2.26
N LYS A 28 -12.64 -3.34 -1.61
CA LYS A 28 -13.03 -3.79 -0.26
C LYS A 28 -12.56 -2.82 0.82
N VAL A 29 -11.49 -2.09 0.57
CA VAL A 29 -10.76 -1.33 1.57
C VAL A 29 -10.87 0.18 1.33
N VAL A 30 -10.53 0.65 0.13
CA VAL A 30 -10.41 2.08 -0.18
C VAL A 30 -11.70 2.88 0.06
N PRO A 31 -12.94 2.39 -0.25
CA PRO A 31 -14.17 3.13 0.02
C PRO A 31 -14.48 3.37 1.50
N GLN A 32 -13.73 2.75 2.41
CA GLN A 32 -13.88 2.92 3.85
C GLN A 32 -13.05 4.09 4.38
N ALA A 33 -12.16 4.66 3.57
CA ALA A 33 -11.35 5.82 3.94
C ALA A 33 -12.23 7.06 4.08
N GLU A 34 -11.99 7.84 5.14
CA GLU A 34 -12.77 9.02 5.45
C GLU A 34 -11.91 10.14 6.07
N GLY A 35 -12.40 11.36 6.01
CA GLY A 35 -11.77 12.56 6.55
C GLY A 35 -10.51 12.93 5.78
N ARG A 36 -9.47 13.27 6.50
CA ARG A 36 -8.15 13.60 5.99
C ARG A 36 -7.37 12.30 5.79
N VAL A 37 -7.12 11.94 4.54
CA VAL A 37 -6.57 10.64 4.16
C VAL A 37 -5.11 10.78 3.74
N LEU A 38 -4.27 9.86 4.19
CA LEU A 38 -2.90 9.68 3.70
C LEU A 38 -2.77 8.33 3.02
N GLU A 39 -2.41 8.30 1.73
CA GLU A 39 -2.09 7.08 1.00
C GLU A 39 -0.58 6.91 0.90
N ILE A 40 -0.05 5.81 1.42
CA ILE A 40 1.36 5.43 1.32
C ILE A 40 1.56 4.57 0.07
N GLY A 41 2.45 5.02 -0.82
CA GLY A 41 2.67 4.38 -2.11
C GLY A 41 1.46 4.51 -3.03
N ILE A 42 1.00 5.75 -3.24
CA ILE A 42 -0.14 6.03 -4.14
C ILE A 42 0.11 5.49 -5.57
N GLY A 43 1.38 5.29 -5.92
CA GLY A 43 1.76 4.77 -7.22
C GLY A 43 1.25 5.67 -8.34
N SER A 44 0.61 5.07 -9.34
CA SER A 44 -0.01 5.80 -10.45
C SER A 44 -1.44 6.29 -10.15
N GLY A 45 -1.91 6.20 -8.90
CA GLY A 45 -3.25 6.63 -8.52
C GLY A 45 -4.34 5.57 -8.77
N LEU A 46 -3.99 4.28 -8.70
CA LEU A 46 -4.94 3.18 -8.95
C LEU A 46 -6.07 3.09 -7.91
N ASN A 47 -5.92 3.72 -6.75
CA ASN A 47 -6.95 3.81 -5.72
C ASN A 47 -7.93 4.96 -5.95
N LEU A 48 -7.54 5.99 -6.68
CA LEU A 48 -8.34 7.22 -6.85
C LEU A 48 -9.81 6.97 -7.23
N PRO A 49 -10.13 6.03 -8.16
CA PRO A 49 -11.51 5.77 -8.54
C PRO A 49 -12.37 5.07 -7.46
N PHE A 50 -11.77 4.66 -6.35
CA PHE A 50 -12.46 3.90 -5.29
C PHE A 50 -12.71 4.71 -4.03
N TYR A 51 -12.10 5.88 -3.87
CA TYR A 51 -12.43 6.79 -2.78
C TYR A 51 -13.85 7.32 -2.93
N ASP A 52 -14.56 7.38 -1.81
CA ASP A 52 -15.90 7.99 -1.74
C ASP A 52 -15.74 9.51 -1.56
N PRO A 53 -16.13 10.34 -2.55
CA PRO A 53 -15.97 11.79 -2.44
C PRO A 53 -16.86 12.43 -1.37
N ALA A 54 -17.88 11.74 -0.89
CA ALA A 54 -18.70 12.22 0.20
C ALA A 54 -18.02 12.04 1.58
N LYS A 55 -16.96 11.21 1.65
CA LYS A 55 -16.25 10.89 2.90
C LYS A 55 -14.86 11.51 2.97
N VAL A 56 -14.19 11.70 1.83
CA VAL A 56 -12.80 12.19 1.78
C VAL A 56 -12.79 13.71 1.71
N GLU A 57 -12.19 14.34 2.72
CA GLU A 57 -12.01 15.80 2.76
C GLU A 57 -10.77 16.24 1.99
N LYS A 58 -9.66 15.52 2.13
CA LYS A 58 -8.38 15.75 1.47
C LYS A 58 -7.57 14.46 1.43
N LEU A 59 -6.83 14.26 0.33
CA LEU A 59 -5.90 13.15 0.16
C LEU A 59 -4.46 13.65 0.04
N TRP A 60 -3.54 13.11 0.84
CA TRP A 60 -2.10 13.16 0.60
C TRP A 60 -1.65 11.83 0.00
N GLY A 61 -0.94 11.88 -1.11
CA GLY A 61 -0.37 10.70 -1.77
C GLY A 61 1.15 10.70 -1.72
N LEU A 62 1.75 9.76 -0.98
CA LEU A 62 3.20 9.58 -0.95
C LEU A 62 3.64 8.62 -2.06
N GLU A 63 4.58 9.09 -2.88
CA GLU A 63 5.23 8.28 -3.93
C GLU A 63 6.65 8.83 -4.19
N PRO A 64 7.71 8.09 -3.84
CA PRO A 64 9.08 8.56 -3.99
C PRO A 64 9.55 8.64 -5.46
N SER A 65 8.94 7.87 -6.36
CA SER A 65 9.28 7.87 -7.78
C SER A 65 8.61 9.04 -8.49
N ASP A 66 9.40 10.01 -8.94
CA ASP A 66 8.90 11.15 -9.72
C ASP A 66 8.10 10.74 -10.96
N GLN A 67 8.55 9.67 -11.64
CA GLN A 67 7.91 9.18 -12.84
C GLN A 67 6.52 8.62 -12.55
N ILE A 68 6.41 7.80 -11.49
CA ILE A 68 5.14 7.18 -11.10
C ILE A 68 4.20 8.25 -10.53
N ARG A 69 4.73 9.17 -9.71
CA ARG A 69 3.96 10.30 -9.16
C ARG A 69 3.34 11.18 -10.23
N ARG A 70 4.09 11.50 -11.30
CA ARG A 70 3.53 12.23 -12.47
C ARG A 70 2.39 11.47 -13.17
N MET A 71 2.36 10.15 -13.12
CA MET A 71 1.22 9.37 -13.61
C MET A 71 0.01 9.57 -12.69
N ALA A 72 0.21 9.54 -11.36
CA ALA A 72 -0.86 9.80 -10.40
C ALA A 72 -1.41 11.23 -10.54
N GLU A 73 -0.56 12.23 -10.69
CA GLU A 73 -0.96 13.63 -10.92
C GLU A 73 -1.87 13.78 -12.14
N ARG A 74 -1.52 13.12 -13.26
CA ARG A 74 -2.38 13.11 -14.45
C ARG A 74 -3.71 12.40 -14.21
N ASN A 75 -3.68 11.26 -13.50
CA ASN A 75 -4.88 10.47 -13.21
C ASN A 75 -5.79 11.15 -12.16
N ALA A 76 -5.22 12.07 -11.36
CA ALA A 76 -5.95 12.87 -10.38
C ALA A 76 -6.64 14.10 -11.00
N SER A 77 -6.42 14.39 -12.28
CA SER A 77 -7.08 15.49 -12.97
C SER A 77 -8.59 15.34 -12.91
N GLY A 78 -9.28 16.33 -12.33
CA GLY A 78 -10.73 16.28 -12.13
C GLY A 78 -11.17 15.52 -10.87
N SER A 79 -10.26 15.24 -9.94
CA SER A 79 -10.62 14.68 -8.63
C SER A 79 -11.67 15.54 -7.92
N PRO A 80 -12.71 14.93 -7.33
CA PRO A 80 -13.77 15.66 -6.61
C PRO A 80 -13.32 16.20 -5.23
N PHE A 81 -12.13 15.87 -4.77
CA PHE A 81 -11.52 16.34 -3.51
C PHE A 81 -10.07 16.80 -3.76
N PRO A 82 -9.52 17.66 -2.89
CA PRO A 82 -8.14 18.12 -3.00
C PRO A 82 -7.14 16.98 -2.82
N ILE A 83 -6.15 16.90 -3.71
CA ILE A 83 -5.04 15.93 -3.63
C ILE A 83 -3.72 16.69 -3.61
N GLU A 84 -2.85 16.30 -2.68
CA GLU A 84 -1.48 16.78 -2.58
C GLU A 84 -0.50 15.61 -2.71
N PHE A 85 0.45 15.71 -3.62
CA PHE A 85 1.44 14.67 -3.85
C PHE A 85 2.75 14.98 -3.15
N ILE A 86 3.30 13.99 -2.44
CA ILE A 86 4.53 14.11 -1.65
C ILE A 86 5.57 13.13 -2.21
N GLY A 87 6.72 13.66 -2.65
CA GLY A 87 7.80 12.89 -3.27
C GLY A 87 8.76 12.28 -2.25
N LEU A 88 8.26 11.67 -1.18
CA LEU A 88 9.07 11.08 -0.11
C LEU A 88 8.69 9.60 0.12
N PRO A 89 9.62 8.79 0.65
CA PRO A 89 9.32 7.43 1.05
C PRO A 89 8.45 7.38 2.31
N GLY A 90 7.74 6.27 2.51
CA GLY A 90 6.85 6.09 3.66
C GLY A 90 7.51 6.11 5.03
N GLU A 91 8.83 5.97 5.08
CA GLU A 91 9.65 6.11 6.29
C GLU A 91 9.83 7.57 6.75
N THR A 92 9.42 8.54 5.93
CA THR A 92 9.51 9.97 6.23
C THR A 92 8.23 10.67 5.79
N ILE A 93 7.31 10.86 6.71
CA ILE A 93 6.01 11.50 6.44
C ILE A 93 6.06 12.95 6.93
N PRO A 94 6.05 13.98 6.03
CA PRO A 94 6.19 15.38 6.40
C PRO A 94 4.85 16.00 6.84
N LEU A 95 4.08 15.25 7.61
CA LEU A 95 2.83 15.69 8.22
C LEU A 95 2.99 15.71 9.74
N GLU A 96 2.23 16.59 10.39
CA GLU A 96 2.20 16.69 11.85
C GLU A 96 1.63 15.42 12.48
N ALA A 97 2.01 15.15 13.72
CA ALA A 97 1.44 14.07 14.50
C ALA A 97 -0.07 14.32 14.71
N GLY A 98 -0.88 13.27 14.63
CA GLY A 98 -2.32 13.36 14.82
C GLY A 98 -3.03 14.26 13.81
N SER A 99 -2.58 14.29 12.56
CA SER A 99 -3.09 15.18 11.51
C SER A 99 -4.03 14.52 10.50
N VAL A 100 -4.07 13.18 10.43
CA VAL A 100 -4.89 12.42 9.48
C VAL A 100 -5.87 11.47 10.19
N ASP A 101 -7.04 11.27 9.58
CA ASP A 101 -8.07 10.38 10.10
C ASP A 101 -7.87 8.95 9.61
N THR A 102 -7.45 8.79 8.36
CA THR A 102 -7.23 7.48 7.74
C THR A 102 -5.88 7.43 7.05
N VAL A 103 -5.13 6.35 7.27
CA VAL A 103 -4.00 5.97 6.43
C VAL A 103 -4.42 4.80 5.55
N VAL A 104 -4.05 4.81 4.28
CA VAL A 104 -4.32 3.73 3.32
C VAL A 104 -3.00 3.19 2.78
N THR A 105 -2.86 1.86 2.73
CA THR A 105 -1.76 1.19 2.04
C THR A 105 -2.28 0.00 1.25
N THR A 106 -1.90 -0.08 -0.03
CA THR A 106 -2.32 -1.17 -0.91
C THR A 106 -1.17 -1.64 -1.78
N TYR A 107 -0.73 -2.88 -1.58
CA TYR A 107 0.38 -3.50 -2.30
C TYR A 107 1.67 -2.67 -2.23
N THR A 108 1.94 -2.07 -1.07
CA THR A 108 3.04 -1.15 -0.81
C THR A 108 3.95 -1.64 0.31
N LEU A 109 3.41 -2.15 1.42
CA LEU A 109 4.20 -2.66 2.55
C LEU A 109 5.18 -3.76 2.15
N CYS A 110 4.89 -4.50 1.08
CA CYS A 110 5.80 -5.52 0.54
C CYS A 110 7.08 -4.93 -0.05
N THR A 111 7.08 -3.65 -0.47
CA THR A 111 8.19 -3.00 -1.19
C THR A 111 8.99 -2.04 -0.31
N ILE A 112 8.38 -1.44 0.71
CA ILE A 112 9.05 -0.48 1.59
C ILE A 112 10.24 -1.15 2.29
N PRO A 113 11.48 -0.65 2.15
CA PRO A 113 12.66 -1.28 2.75
C PRO A 113 12.54 -1.42 4.27
N HIS A 114 12.19 -0.34 4.95
CA HIS A 114 12.05 -0.28 6.41
C HIS A 114 10.57 -0.20 6.83
N ALA A 115 9.79 -1.25 6.50
CA ALA A 115 8.35 -1.27 6.68
C ALA A 115 7.89 -0.95 8.13
N VAL A 116 8.63 -1.40 9.13
CA VAL A 116 8.31 -1.09 10.55
C VAL A 116 8.50 0.40 10.85
N THR A 117 9.52 1.04 10.29
CA THR A 117 9.74 2.49 10.43
C THR A 117 8.60 3.26 9.75
N ALA A 118 8.22 2.86 8.55
CA ALA A 118 7.09 3.45 7.84
C ALA A 118 5.77 3.30 8.63
N LEU A 119 5.51 2.13 9.19
CA LEU A 119 4.33 1.90 10.03
C LEU A 119 4.33 2.78 11.29
N ARG A 120 5.48 3.01 11.93
CA ARG A 120 5.58 3.94 13.06
C ARG A 120 5.28 5.38 12.65
N GLU A 121 5.72 5.81 11.48
CA GLU A 121 5.38 7.12 10.93
C GLU A 121 3.89 7.22 10.59
N MET A 122 3.30 6.18 9.99
CA MET A 122 1.85 6.11 9.76
C MET A 122 1.07 6.25 11.08
N ARG A 123 1.51 5.53 12.12
CA ARG A 123 0.92 5.63 13.47
C ARG A 123 1.05 7.04 14.06
N ARG A 124 2.22 7.67 13.90
CA ARG A 124 2.48 9.03 14.41
C ARG A 124 1.51 10.07 13.83
N VAL A 125 1.24 9.99 12.54
CA VAL A 125 0.38 10.98 11.87
C VAL A 125 -1.11 10.71 12.04
N LEU A 126 -1.51 9.51 12.45
CA LEU A 126 -2.91 9.19 12.74
C LEU A 126 -3.39 9.93 14.00
N LYS A 127 -4.58 10.49 13.90
CA LYS A 127 -5.31 11.06 15.07
C LYS A 127 -5.67 9.95 16.06
N PRO A 128 -5.91 10.28 17.32
CA PRO A 128 -6.61 9.38 18.25
C PRO A 128 -7.95 8.94 17.62
N GLY A 129 -8.19 7.63 17.57
CA GLY A 129 -9.35 7.05 16.90
C GLY A 129 -9.24 6.90 15.38
N GLY A 130 -8.14 7.37 14.76
CA GLY A 130 -7.86 7.13 13.35
C GLY A 130 -7.48 5.68 13.05
N GLN A 131 -7.53 5.29 11.78
CA GLN A 131 -7.31 3.91 11.35
C GLN A 131 -6.34 3.78 10.19
N LEU A 132 -5.67 2.64 10.11
CA LEU A 132 -4.92 2.16 8.95
C LEU A 132 -5.77 1.14 8.19
N LEU A 133 -6.11 1.44 6.96
CA LEU A 133 -6.75 0.51 6.02
C LEU A 133 -5.68 -0.11 5.13
N PHE A 134 -5.66 -1.43 5.01
CA PHE A 134 -4.63 -2.11 4.25
C PHE A 134 -5.16 -3.21 3.34
N SER A 135 -4.49 -3.38 2.20
CA SER A 135 -4.66 -4.54 1.31
C SER A 135 -3.30 -4.91 0.73
N GLU A 136 -2.70 -5.99 1.22
CA GLU A 136 -1.31 -6.33 0.94
C GLU A 136 -1.17 -7.81 0.59
N HIS A 137 -0.28 -8.17 -0.34
CA HIS A 137 0.14 -9.55 -0.44
C HIS A 137 1.22 -9.86 0.61
N GLY A 138 1.33 -11.12 0.98
CA GLY A 138 2.32 -11.52 1.97
C GLY A 138 2.42 -13.03 2.14
N ARG A 139 3.03 -13.44 3.25
CA ARG A 139 3.32 -14.83 3.56
C ARG A 139 2.04 -15.67 3.61
N ALA A 140 2.01 -16.75 2.81
CA ALA A 140 0.90 -17.69 2.80
C ALA A 140 0.93 -18.62 4.04
N PRO A 141 -0.24 -19.06 4.54
CA PRO A 141 -0.32 -19.99 5.66
C PRO A 141 0.09 -21.42 5.28
N ASP A 142 -0.06 -21.79 4.01
CA ASP A 142 0.32 -23.12 3.53
C ASP A 142 1.84 -23.28 3.50
N ALA A 143 2.38 -24.21 4.29
CA ALA A 143 3.82 -24.42 4.42
C ALA A 143 4.53 -24.71 3.07
N SER A 144 3.87 -25.38 2.12
CA SER A 144 4.39 -25.60 0.78
C SER A 144 4.52 -24.31 -0.02
N VAL A 145 3.53 -23.44 0.04
CA VAL A 145 3.53 -22.14 -0.64
C VAL A 145 4.54 -21.21 0.01
N ALA A 146 4.58 -21.14 1.34
CA ALA A 146 5.55 -20.33 2.08
C ALA A 146 7.00 -20.71 1.73
N ARG A 147 7.32 -22.01 1.61
CA ARG A 147 8.65 -22.45 1.15
C ARG A 147 8.98 -21.97 -0.27
N TRP A 148 8.00 -21.92 -1.18
CA TRP A 148 8.21 -21.36 -2.51
C TRP A 148 8.39 -19.84 -2.45
N GLN A 149 7.62 -19.12 -1.63
CA GLN A 149 7.83 -17.70 -1.39
C GLN A 149 9.24 -17.42 -0.92
N ASP A 150 9.75 -18.16 0.09
CA ASP A 150 11.10 -17.99 0.63
C ASP A 150 12.20 -18.24 -0.42
N ARG A 151 12.00 -19.23 -1.31
CA ARG A 151 12.96 -19.53 -2.40
C ARG A 151 12.97 -18.48 -3.51
N LEU A 152 11.80 -17.90 -3.81
CA LEU A 152 11.63 -16.96 -4.92
C LEU A 152 11.90 -15.51 -4.51
N ASP A 153 11.81 -15.19 -3.21
CA ASP A 153 11.82 -13.82 -2.68
C ASP A 153 13.03 -13.00 -3.17
N GLY A 154 14.23 -13.55 -3.05
CA GLY A 154 15.44 -12.85 -3.44
C GLY A 154 15.54 -12.53 -4.95
N LEU A 155 15.04 -13.43 -5.81
CA LEU A 155 14.98 -13.19 -7.26
C LEU A 155 13.82 -12.21 -7.58
N TRP A 156 12.68 -12.43 -6.95
CA TRP A 156 11.50 -11.59 -7.13
C TRP A 156 11.78 -10.14 -6.77
N GLY A 157 12.42 -9.88 -5.61
CA GLY A 157 12.78 -8.53 -5.20
C GLY A 157 13.62 -7.78 -6.22
N LYS A 158 14.53 -8.47 -6.94
CA LYS A 158 15.37 -7.86 -7.99
C LYS A 158 14.57 -7.45 -9.23
N ILE A 159 13.55 -8.20 -9.61
CA ILE A 159 12.77 -7.95 -10.83
C ILE A 159 11.47 -7.17 -10.57
N ALA A 160 10.98 -7.15 -9.33
CA ALA A 160 9.73 -6.53 -8.94
C ALA A 160 9.93 -5.29 -8.03
N GLY A 161 11.05 -4.57 -8.20
CA GLY A 161 11.30 -3.29 -7.56
C GLY A 161 11.39 -3.34 -6.03
N GLY A 162 12.00 -4.41 -5.48
CA GLY A 162 12.16 -4.59 -4.04
C GLY A 162 10.97 -5.25 -3.34
N CYS A 163 9.99 -5.74 -4.11
CA CYS A 163 8.81 -6.39 -3.54
C CYS A 163 9.18 -7.75 -2.91
N HIS A 164 8.75 -7.99 -1.68
CA HIS A 164 8.92 -9.24 -0.93
C HIS A 164 7.62 -10.06 -0.94
N LEU A 165 7.75 -11.36 -1.27
CA LEU A 165 6.61 -12.30 -1.33
C LEU A 165 6.19 -12.84 0.04
N ASN A 166 7.11 -12.84 1.02
CA ASN A 166 7.03 -13.62 2.25
C ASN A 166 6.87 -12.77 3.51
N ARG A 167 6.52 -11.49 3.39
CA ARG A 167 6.30 -10.63 4.56
C ARG A 167 5.07 -11.09 5.35
N ASP A 168 5.24 -11.25 6.66
CA ASP A 168 4.14 -11.51 7.59
C ASP A 168 3.47 -10.16 7.92
N ILE A 169 2.40 -9.83 7.21
CA ILE A 169 1.72 -8.54 7.32
C ILE A 169 1.20 -8.30 8.75
N PRO A 170 0.49 -9.25 9.41
CA PRO A 170 0.07 -9.07 10.79
C PRO A 170 1.22 -8.84 11.77
N ALA A 171 2.36 -9.51 11.59
CA ALA A 171 3.53 -9.30 12.44
C ALA A 171 4.14 -7.91 12.23
N LEU A 172 4.22 -7.44 10.99
CA LEU A 172 4.70 -6.09 10.66
C LEU A 172 3.81 -5.01 11.30
N LEU A 173 2.48 -5.14 11.19
CA LEU A 173 1.52 -4.20 11.79
C LEU A 173 1.75 -4.10 13.31
N ARG A 174 1.85 -5.23 14.01
CA ARG A 174 2.14 -5.24 15.47
C ARG A 174 3.49 -4.58 15.79
N GLN A 175 4.55 -4.88 15.04
CA GLN A 175 5.87 -4.25 15.23
C GLN A 175 5.87 -2.74 14.98
N GLY A 176 4.97 -2.28 14.10
CA GLY A 176 4.71 -0.86 13.84
C GLY A 176 3.88 -0.16 14.91
N GLY A 177 3.36 -0.90 15.92
CA GLY A 177 2.52 -0.36 16.99
C GLY A 177 1.05 -0.24 16.60
N PHE A 178 0.55 -1.22 15.82
CA PHE A 178 -0.85 -1.32 15.45
C PHE A 178 -1.49 -2.59 16.02
N ALA A 179 -2.65 -2.44 16.63
CA ALA A 179 -3.58 -3.53 16.91
C ALA A 179 -4.43 -3.80 15.65
N VAL A 180 -4.51 -5.06 15.23
CA VAL A 180 -5.34 -5.45 14.08
C VAL A 180 -6.79 -5.55 14.54
N ASP A 181 -7.64 -4.66 14.05
CA ASP A 181 -9.08 -4.63 14.35
C ASP A 181 -9.85 -5.64 13.48
N ARG A 182 -9.57 -5.64 12.17
CA ARG A 182 -10.17 -6.56 11.21
C ARG A 182 -9.12 -7.12 10.28
N LEU A 183 -9.12 -8.45 10.11
CA LEU A 183 -8.21 -9.15 9.20
C LEU A 183 -8.95 -10.23 8.42
N GLU A 184 -8.89 -10.11 7.12
CA GLU A 184 -9.35 -11.14 6.20
C GLU A 184 -8.22 -11.54 5.25
N THR A 185 -8.27 -12.77 4.76
CA THR A 185 -7.24 -13.32 3.88
C THR A 185 -7.85 -14.17 2.77
N MET A 186 -7.18 -14.22 1.64
CA MET A 186 -7.52 -15.14 0.56
C MET A 186 -6.38 -15.31 -0.45
N TYR A 187 -6.46 -16.35 -1.25
CA TYR A 187 -5.75 -16.42 -2.52
C TYR A 187 -6.57 -15.73 -3.61
N ILE A 188 -6.03 -14.69 -4.22
CA ILE A 188 -6.60 -14.11 -5.43
C ILE A 188 -6.20 -14.94 -6.66
N PRO A 189 -6.90 -14.85 -7.80
CA PRO A 189 -6.49 -15.51 -9.04
C PRO A 189 -5.06 -15.16 -9.45
N GLY A 190 -4.20 -16.17 -9.62
CA GLY A 190 -2.79 -16.02 -9.99
C GLY A 190 -1.91 -17.15 -9.46
N PRO A 191 -0.59 -17.10 -9.73
CA PRO A 191 0.37 -18.05 -9.17
C PRO A 191 0.37 -18.01 -7.64
N ARG A 192 0.16 -19.16 -6.98
CA ARG A 192 -0.04 -19.25 -5.53
C ARG A 192 1.01 -18.52 -4.69
N PRO A 193 2.33 -18.56 -4.99
CA PRO A 193 3.32 -17.81 -4.22
C PRO A 193 3.14 -16.28 -4.23
N MET A 194 2.43 -15.75 -5.23
CA MET A 194 2.25 -14.30 -5.44
C MET A 194 0.83 -13.83 -5.11
N SER A 195 -0.08 -14.73 -4.73
CA SER A 195 -1.51 -14.45 -4.73
C SER A 195 -2.17 -14.43 -3.36
N PHE A 196 -1.45 -14.76 -2.28
CA PHE A 196 -2.02 -14.68 -0.94
C PHE A 196 -2.08 -13.23 -0.48
N THR A 197 -3.27 -12.78 -0.15
CA THR A 197 -3.57 -11.37 0.17
C THR A 197 -4.21 -11.26 1.54
N TYR A 198 -3.79 -10.25 2.28
CA TYR A 198 -4.35 -9.79 3.55
C TYR A 198 -5.08 -8.47 3.31
N TRP A 199 -6.25 -8.26 3.92
CA TRP A 199 -6.87 -6.94 3.92
C TRP A 199 -7.67 -6.73 5.20
N GLY A 200 -7.83 -5.49 5.57
CA GLY A 200 -8.56 -5.13 6.77
C GLY A 200 -8.28 -3.74 7.28
N ALA A 201 -8.45 -3.60 8.58
CA ALA A 201 -8.19 -2.37 9.32
C ALA A 201 -7.34 -2.65 10.56
N ALA A 202 -6.52 -1.68 10.93
CA ALA A 202 -5.74 -1.68 12.15
C ALA A 202 -5.79 -0.29 12.81
N VAL A 203 -5.69 -0.24 14.12
CA VAL A 203 -5.72 1.00 14.90
C VAL A 203 -4.41 1.16 15.69
N PRO A 204 -3.98 2.38 15.99
CA PRO A 204 -2.86 2.61 16.91
C PRO A 204 -3.05 1.87 18.23
N ASP A 205 -2.02 1.13 18.68
CA ASP A 205 -2.00 0.38 19.94
C ASP A 205 -1.62 1.28 21.11
#